data_1b1a03e2a7704a9fa244c4efb7115cbe
#
_entry.id   1b1a03e2a7704a9fa244c4efb7115cbe
#
_cell.length_a   1.000
_cell.length_b   1.000
_cell.length_c   1.000
_cell.angle_alpha   90.00
_cell.angle_beta   90.00
_cell.angle_gamma   90.00
#
_symmetry.space_group_name_H-M   'P 1'
#
loop_
_entity.id
_entity.type
_entity.pdbx_description
1 polymer ?
#
loop_
_entity_poly.entity_id
_entity_poly.type
_entity_poly.pdbx_seq_one_letter_code
_entity_poly.pdbx_strand_id
1 'polypeptide(L)'
;MFSITSMSVEEVRSFFGGTYEQQSKGAGTGIIIGKTDTELLIVTNNHVVAGSDTLTVAFTDESTVEANIKGTDAQYDVAVIAVPIENISDDTLDAISVATLGDSTSLKVGEPAIAIGNALGYGQSVTTGVISALNRSVSMTNEETGDTQESGVKLIQTDAAINEGNSGGALVNVNGEVIGINSSKLVGDSVEGIGYAIPISDVGDLIENLMNRETKTKVAEDKRGLIGITGISVSDAFSQQIEMPAGVYVTEIAKGGGAEKAGMTKGCIITAIDDITVDSMEALQEQLQYYEKGTTVTLKIQIPQTNGEYKEQTIEVTLQ
;
A
#
# COMPACT_ATOMS: atom_id res chain seq x y z
N MET A 1 1.33 4.04 19.19
CA MET A 1 1.01 2.94 18.25
C MET A 1 -0.49 2.81 18.19
N PHE A 2 -1.09 2.48 17.05
CA PHE A 2 -2.54 2.54 16.85
C PHE A 2 -3.03 1.31 16.13
N SER A 3 -4.33 1.09 16.22
CA SER A 3 -5.08 0.20 15.37
C SER A 3 -5.54 0.95 14.11
N ILE A 4 -5.36 0.36 12.97
CA ILE A 4 -5.91 0.85 11.70
C ILE A 4 -7.02 -0.10 11.31
N THR A 5 -8.20 0.45 10.99
CA THR A 5 -9.30 -0.30 10.42
C THR A 5 -9.58 0.25 9.04
N SER A 6 -9.45 -0.59 8.02
CA SER A 6 -9.91 -0.30 6.67
C SER A 6 -11.33 -0.86 6.48
N MET A 7 -12.14 -0.18 5.70
CA MET A 7 -13.47 -0.64 5.31
C MET A 7 -13.59 -0.54 3.80
N SER A 8 -13.92 -1.63 3.14
CA SER A 8 -14.30 -1.64 1.73
C SER A 8 -15.74 -2.12 1.58
N VAL A 9 -16.42 -1.63 0.55
CA VAL A 9 -17.78 -2.06 0.18
C VAL A 9 -17.68 -2.76 -1.17
N GLU A 10 -17.95 -4.06 -1.20
CA GLU A 10 -17.99 -4.84 -2.44
C GLU A 10 -19.43 -5.07 -2.88
N GLU A 11 -19.76 -4.71 -4.14
CA GLU A 11 -21.01 -5.11 -4.77
C GLU A 11 -20.93 -6.57 -5.22
N VAL A 12 -21.58 -7.47 -4.50
CA VAL A 12 -21.71 -8.88 -4.89
C VAL A 12 -22.98 -9.08 -5.71
N ARG A 13 -22.85 -9.49 -6.97
CA ARG A 13 -24.01 -9.88 -7.80
C ARG A 13 -24.46 -11.30 -7.45
N SER A 14 -25.66 -11.42 -6.92
CA SER A 14 -26.30 -12.70 -6.71
C SER A 14 -26.59 -13.39 -8.05
N PHE A 15 -26.45 -14.72 -8.10
CA PHE A 15 -26.81 -15.58 -9.25
C PHE A 15 -28.28 -15.40 -9.69
N PHE A 16 -29.13 -14.84 -8.82
CA PHE A 16 -30.54 -14.53 -9.09
C PHE A 16 -30.80 -13.05 -9.48
N GLY A 17 -29.76 -12.26 -9.81
CA GLY A 17 -29.89 -10.91 -10.36
C GLY A 17 -30.13 -9.79 -9.35
N GLY A 18 -29.93 -10.04 -8.06
CA GLY A 18 -29.87 -8.99 -7.03
C GLY A 18 -28.43 -8.56 -6.75
N THR A 19 -28.18 -7.27 -6.62
CA THR A 19 -26.95 -6.73 -6.04
C THR A 19 -27.15 -6.51 -4.54
N TYR A 20 -26.18 -6.87 -3.72
CA TYR A 20 -26.13 -6.49 -2.32
C TYR A 20 -24.69 -6.05 -1.99
N GLU A 21 -24.60 -5.03 -1.17
CA GLU A 21 -23.32 -4.52 -0.68
C GLU A 21 -22.84 -5.42 0.45
N GLN A 22 -21.62 -5.92 0.33
CA GLN A 22 -20.93 -6.64 1.38
C GLN A 22 -19.80 -5.76 1.89
N GLN A 23 -19.84 -5.42 3.17
CA GLN A 23 -18.75 -4.69 3.81
C GLN A 23 -17.67 -5.69 4.25
N SER A 24 -16.45 -5.53 3.78
CA SER A 24 -15.28 -6.19 4.32
C SER A 24 -14.51 -5.22 5.20
N LYS A 25 -13.99 -5.72 6.34
CA LYS A 25 -13.15 -4.93 7.25
C LYS A 25 -11.78 -5.57 7.30
N GLY A 26 -10.77 -4.82 6.88
CA GLY A 26 -9.38 -5.11 7.18
C GLY A 26 -8.97 -4.49 8.51
N ALA A 27 -8.05 -5.10 9.22
CA ALA A 27 -7.48 -4.53 10.44
C ALA A 27 -5.95 -4.66 10.42
N GLY A 28 -5.27 -3.63 10.88
CA GLY A 28 -3.82 -3.60 10.99
C GLY A 28 -3.36 -2.63 12.07
N THR A 29 -2.09 -2.38 12.08
CA THR A 29 -1.43 -1.46 13.01
C THR A 29 -0.62 -0.45 12.21
N GLY A 30 -0.34 0.71 12.81
CA GLY A 30 0.55 1.71 12.25
C GLY A 30 1.53 2.26 13.28
N ILE A 31 2.61 2.83 12.78
CA ILE A 31 3.68 3.45 13.57
C ILE A 31 3.68 4.95 13.27
N ILE A 32 3.53 5.81 14.28
CA ILE A 32 3.71 7.24 14.07
C ILE A 32 5.18 7.51 13.79
N ILE A 33 5.43 8.09 12.63
CA ILE A 33 6.78 8.42 12.14
C ILE A 33 7.02 9.92 12.00
N GLY A 34 5.95 10.73 12.08
CA GLY A 34 6.09 12.17 11.96
C GLY A 34 4.83 12.91 12.39
N LYS A 35 5.00 14.20 12.63
CA LYS A 35 3.93 15.17 12.89
C LYS A 35 4.30 16.49 12.22
N THR A 36 3.41 17.02 11.42
CA THR A 36 3.50 18.35 10.84
C THR A 36 2.55 19.31 11.57
N ASP A 37 2.42 20.53 11.12
CA ASP A 37 1.45 21.48 11.66
C ASP A 37 -0.02 21.05 11.39
N THR A 38 -0.25 20.24 10.35
CA THR A 38 -1.59 19.87 9.87
C THR A 38 -1.88 18.37 9.90
N GLU A 39 -0.86 17.52 9.94
CA GLU A 39 -1.02 16.07 9.77
C GLU A 39 -0.16 15.28 10.75
N LEU A 40 -0.73 14.20 11.27
CA LEU A 40 -0.01 13.13 11.92
C LEU A 40 0.29 12.05 10.88
N LEU A 41 1.58 11.71 10.71
CA LEU A 41 2.04 10.78 9.69
C LEU A 41 2.31 9.40 10.30
N ILE A 42 1.74 8.38 9.68
CA ILE A 42 1.75 7.00 10.17
C ILE A 42 2.22 6.10 9.04
N VAL A 43 3.23 5.26 9.28
CA VAL A 43 3.61 4.19 8.37
C VAL A 43 2.88 2.90 8.75
N THR A 44 2.47 2.15 7.73
CA THR A 44 1.83 0.83 7.84
C THR A 44 2.17 -0.02 6.62
N ASN A 45 1.61 -1.22 6.50
CA ASN A 45 1.72 -2.00 5.26
C ASN A 45 0.73 -1.51 4.19
N ASN A 46 1.11 -1.66 2.94
CA ASN A 46 0.24 -1.35 1.81
C ASN A 46 -1.02 -2.24 1.83
N HIS A 47 -0.88 -3.55 2.06
CA HIS A 47 -2.03 -4.47 2.10
C HIS A 47 -3.06 -4.15 3.20
N VAL A 48 -2.67 -3.39 4.24
CA VAL A 48 -3.60 -2.95 5.31
C VAL A 48 -4.54 -1.85 4.82
N VAL A 49 -4.12 -1.03 3.87
CA VAL A 49 -4.86 0.16 3.40
C VAL A 49 -5.35 0.04 1.95
N ALA A 50 -4.78 -0.87 1.17
CA ALA A 50 -5.14 -1.07 -0.23
C ALA A 50 -6.62 -1.45 -0.38
N GLY A 51 -7.29 -0.89 -1.41
CA GLY A 51 -8.69 -1.16 -1.71
C GLY A 51 -9.70 -0.62 -0.68
N SER A 52 -9.27 0.07 0.37
CA SER A 52 -10.19 0.60 1.39
C SER A 52 -10.95 1.83 0.88
N ASP A 53 -12.28 1.85 1.02
CA ASP A 53 -13.10 3.04 0.75
C ASP A 53 -12.96 4.08 1.86
N THR A 54 -12.89 3.62 3.08
CA THR A 54 -12.70 4.44 4.29
C THR A 54 -11.58 3.88 5.13
N LEU A 55 -10.72 4.73 5.64
CA LEU A 55 -9.62 4.37 6.52
C LEU A 55 -9.80 5.10 7.87
N THR A 56 -9.82 4.34 8.95
CA THR A 56 -9.97 4.88 10.30
C THR A 56 -8.80 4.46 11.17
N VAL A 57 -8.24 5.39 11.90
CA VAL A 57 -7.22 5.17 12.92
C VAL A 57 -7.87 5.24 14.30
N ALA A 58 -7.72 4.18 15.08
CA ALA A 58 -8.11 4.15 16.49
C ALA A 58 -6.88 4.37 17.37
N PHE A 59 -6.95 5.34 18.26
CA PHE A 59 -5.91 5.66 19.25
C PHE A 59 -6.03 4.83 20.52
N THR A 60 -5.03 4.89 21.39
CA THR A 60 -4.99 4.11 22.65
C THR A 60 -6.05 4.53 23.66
N ASP A 61 -6.63 5.71 23.52
CA ASP A 61 -7.76 6.24 24.29
C ASP A 61 -9.12 5.85 23.69
N GLU A 62 -9.12 4.92 22.71
CA GLU A 62 -10.30 4.44 21.97
C GLU A 62 -10.95 5.51 21.06
N SER A 63 -10.38 6.72 20.98
CA SER A 63 -10.81 7.70 19.98
C SER A 63 -10.49 7.23 18.56
N THR A 64 -11.39 7.51 17.62
CA THR A 64 -11.24 7.11 16.22
C THR A 64 -11.30 8.34 15.32
N VAL A 65 -10.38 8.40 14.34
CA VAL A 65 -10.29 9.51 13.39
C VAL A 65 -10.09 8.95 12.00
N GLU A 66 -10.74 9.55 11.02
CA GLU A 66 -10.56 9.23 9.60
C GLU A 66 -9.16 9.63 9.15
N ALA A 67 -8.54 8.78 8.34
CA ALA A 67 -7.23 8.99 7.77
C ALA A 67 -7.27 8.97 6.24
N ASN A 68 -6.30 9.61 5.62
CA ASN A 68 -6.12 9.62 4.18
C ASN A 68 -4.82 8.92 3.80
N ILE A 69 -4.82 8.23 2.66
CA ILE A 69 -3.59 7.63 2.13
C ILE A 69 -2.74 8.76 1.54
N LYS A 70 -1.52 8.91 2.04
CA LYS A 70 -0.54 9.87 1.53
C LYS A 70 0.29 9.30 0.39
N GLY A 71 0.56 8.01 0.46
CA GLY A 71 1.20 7.26 -0.61
C GLY A 71 1.42 5.81 -0.23
N THR A 72 1.53 4.98 -1.25
CA THR A 72 1.71 3.52 -1.13
C THR A 72 2.81 3.04 -2.05
N ASP A 73 3.37 1.90 -1.71
CA ASP A 73 4.25 1.10 -2.56
C ASP A 73 3.91 -0.39 -2.35
N ALA A 74 3.33 -1.00 -3.37
CA ALA A 74 2.90 -2.41 -3.31
C ALA A 74 4.08 -3.38 -3.35
N GLN A 75 5.19 -3.02 -4.04
CA GLN A 75 6.37 -3.87 -4.16
C GLN A 75 7.07 -4.06 -2.82
N TYR A 76 7.14 -2.98 -2.02
CA TYR A 76 7.74 -3.00 -0.68
C TYR A 76 6.72 -3.27 0.42
N ASP A 77 5.43 -3.37 0.07
CA ASP A 77 4.31 -3.51 1.02
C ASP A 77 4.33 -2.42 2.11
N VAL A 78 4.56 -1.17 1.72
CA VAL A 78 4.63 0.00 2.61
C VAL A 78 3.60 1.05 2.20
N ALA A 79 2.95 1.65 3.18
CA ALA A 79 2.08 2.80 2.98
C ALA A 79 2.35 3.87 4.05
N VAL A 80 2.16 5.13 3.69
CA VAL A 80 2.08 6.24 4.63
C VAL A 80 0.67 6.82 4.56
N ILE A 81 0.06 6.95 5.73
CA ILE A 81 -1.25 7.57 5.90
C ILE A 81 -1.12 8.84 6.73
N ALA A 82 -2.03 9.77 6.52
CA ALA A 82 -2.09 11.05 7.20
C ALA A 82 -3.43 11.19 7.94
N VAL A 83 -3.37 11.54 9.22
CA VAL A 83 -4.53 11.91 10.04
C VAL A 83 -4.51 13.42 10.23
N PRO A 84 -5.56 14.16 9.83
CA PRO A 84 -5.63 15.60 10.06
C PRO A 84 -5.59 15.92 11.58
N ILE A 85 -4.66 16.78 11.99
CA ILE A 85 -4.46 17.10 13.40
C ILE A 85 -5.69 17.77 13.99
N GLU A 86 -6.41 18.58 13.21
CA GLU A 86 -7.65 19.26 13.63
C GLU A 86 -8.76 18.30 14.08
N ASN A 87 -8.70 17.04 13.66
CA ASN A 87 -9.67 15.99 14.01
C ASN A 87 -9.24 15.18 15.24
N ILE A 88 -8.04 15.41 15.79
CA ILE A 88 -7.50 14.71 16.95
C ILE A 88 -7.67 15.60 18.19
N SER A 89 -8.15 15.05 19.30
CA SER A 89 -8.28 15.81 20.54
C SER A 89 -6.92 16.23 21.10
N ASP A 90 -6.88 17.34 21.83
CA ASP A 90 -5.64 17.82 22.48
C ASP A 90 -5.08 16.76 23.44
N ASP A 91 -5.93 16.09 24.22
CA ASP A 91 -5.51 15.03 25.16
C ASP A 91 -4.85 13.85 24.42
N THR A 92 -5.40 13.45 23.28
CA THR A 92 -4.82 12.41 22.42
C THR A 92 -3.49 12.89 21.83
N LEU A 93 -3.43 14.13 21.34
CA LEU A 93 -2.22 14.72 20.77
C LEU A 93 -1.08 14.82 21.77
N ASP A 94 -1.39 15.14 23.04
CA ASP A 94 -0.40 15.23 24.12
C ASP A 94 0.15 13.84 24.53
N ALA A 95 -0.65 12.78 24.33
CA ALA A 95 -0.24 11.40 24.59
C ALA A 95 0.57 10.77 23.42
N ILE A 96 0.58 11.39 22.25
CA ILE A 96 1.27 10.88 21.05
C ILE A 96 2.78 11.14 21.13
N SER A 97 3.54 10.11 20.79
CA SER A 97 4.97 10.22 20.57
C SER A 97 5.36 9.68 19.20
N VAL A 98 6.21 10.40 18.48
CA VAL A 98 6.82 9.94 17.24
C VAL A 98 7.84 8.85 17.57
N ALA A 99 7.79 7.74 16.84
CA ALA A 99 8.69 6.62 17.04
C ALA A 99 10.13 6.98 16.64
N THR A 100 11.09 6.47 17.38
CA THR A 100 12.50 6.53 16.99
C THR A 100 12.81 5.38 16.04
N LEU A 101 13.28 5.69 14.83
CA LEU A 101 13.74 4.69 13.88
C LEU A 101 15.15 4.25 14.23
N GLY A 102 15.38 2.95 14.29
CA GLY A 102 16.68 2.34 14.52
C GLY A 102 17.41 2.02 13.22
N ASP A 103 18.56 1.38 13.35
CA ASP A 103 19.37 0.90 12.23
C ASP A 103 19.24 -0.62 12.08
N SER A 104 18.46 -1.05 11.08
CA SER A 104 18.28 -2.49 10.80
C SER A 104 19.46 -3.13 10.07
N THR A 105 20.40 -2.35 9.55
CA THR A 105 21.60 -2.87 8.87
C THR A 105 22.63 -3.45 9.83
N SER A 106 22.60 -3.03 11.10
CA SER A 106 23.53 -3.46 12.15
C SER A 106 23.06 -4.68 12.95
N LEU A 107 21.84 -5.18 12.69
CA LEU A 107 21.21 -6.28 13.43
C LEU A 107 21.98 -7.58 13.33
N LYS A 108 21.92 -8.38 14.40
CA LYS A 108 22.52 -9.71 14.47
C LYS A 108 21.49 -10.76 14.89
N VAL A 109 21.63 -11.95 14.34
CA VAL A 109 20.86 -13.11 14.75
C VAL A 109 21.07 -13.39 16.24
N GLY A 110 19.98 -13.62 16.96
CA GLY A 110 19.95 -13.82 18.41
C GLY A 110 19.70 -12.57 19.23
N GLU A 111 19.70 -11.36 18.62
CA GLU A 111 19.33 -10.13 19.33
C GLU A 111 17.84 -10.16 19.70
N PRO A 112 17.45 -9.67 20.90
CA PRO A 112 16.04 -9.58 21.28
C PRO A 112 15.25 -8.68 20.34
N ALA A 113 14.03 -9.11 20.03
CA ALA A 113 13.07 -8.36 19.22
C ALA A 113 11.69 -8.37 19.90
N ILE A 114 11.02 -7.25 19.88
CA ILE A 114 9.70 -7.05 20.48
C ILE A 114 8.76 -6.60 19.36
N ALA A 115 7.75 -7.42 19.06
CA ALA A 115 6.73 -7.06 18.10
C ALA A 115 5.53 -6.43 18.83
N ILE A 116 5.07 -5.30 18.31
CA ILE A 116 3.97 -4.54 18.87
C ILE A 116 2.94 -4.32 17.78
N GLY A 117 1.65 -4.57 18.11
CA GLY A 117 0.55 -4.39 17.17
C GLY A 117 -0.80 -4.57 17.86
N ASN A 118 -1.87 -4.63 17.07
CA ASN A 118 -3.23 -4.88 17.55
C ASN A 118 -3.72 -6.24 17.01
N ALA A 119 -3.13 -7.32 17.53
CA ALA A 119 -3.46 -8.67 17.06
C ALA A 119 -4.97 -8.94 17.17
N LEU A 120 -5.57 -9.35 16.05
CA LEU A 120 -6.98 -9.73 15.94
C LEU A 120 -7.98 -8.62 16.36
N GLY A 121 -7.54 -7.36 16.46
CA GLY A 121 -8.42 -6.25 16.86
C GLY A 121 -8.83 -6.23 18.35
N TYR A 122 -8.21 -7.07 19.19
CA TYR A 122 -8.52 -7.14 20.64
C TYR A 122 -7.77 -6.12 21.50
N GLY A 123 -7.15 -5.13 20.88
CA GLY A 123 -6.33 -4.13 21.55
C GLY A 123 -4.84 -4.35 21.39
N GLN A 124 -4.04 -3.44 21.92
CA GLN A 124 -2.59 -3.50 21.78
C GLN A 124 -2.02 -4.78 22.38
N SER A 125 -1.29 -5.52 21.59
CA SER A 125 -0.55 -6.71 21.99
C SER A 125 0.95 -6.53 21.80
N VAL A 126 1.72 -7.16 22.69
CA VAL A 126 3.18 -7.15 22.67
C VAL A 126 3.65 -8.60 22.74
N THR A 127 4.43 -9.01 21.74
CA THR A 127 5.07 -10.32 21.73
C THR A 127 6.59 -10.15 21.71
N THR A 128 7.33 -11.10 22.28
CA THR A 128 8.79 -11.04 22.37
C THR A 128 9.41 -12.28 21.76
N GLY A 129 10.55 -12.08 21.14
CA GLY A 129 11.36 -13.13 20.56
C GLY A 129 12.76 -12.63 20.27
N VAL A 130 13.40 -13.21 19.28
CA VAL A 130 14.73 -12.82 18.81
C VAL A 130 14.72 -12.64 17.28
N ILE A 131 15.75 -11.99 16.77
CA ILE A 131 16.06 -12.02 15.34
C ILE A 131 16.53 -13.43 15.00
N SER A 132 15.68 -14.20 14.31
CA SER A 132 15.97 -15.59 13.96
C SER A 132 16.83 -15.72 12.71
N ALA A 133 16.63 -14.81 11.74
CA ALA A 133 17.45 -14.71 10.53
C ALA A 133 17.33 -13.30 9.91
N LEU A 134 18.28 -12.99 9.03
CA LEU A 134 18.31 -11.76 8.25
C LEU A 134 18.35 -12.09 6.76
N ASN A 135 18.00 -11.11 5.93
CA ASN A 135 18.06 -11.20 4.46
C ASN A 135 17.21 -12.35 3.87
N ARG A 136 16.05 -12.63 4.45
CA ARG A 136 15.13 -13.66 3.94
C ARG A 136 14.37 -13.15 2.71
N SER A 137 14.45 -13.91 1.60
CA SER A 137 13.51 -13.78 0.48
C SER A 137 12.31 -14.67 0.77
N VAL A 138 11.11 -14.11 0.61
CA VAL A 138 9.85 -14.83 0.73
C VAL A 138 9.10 -14.67 -0.58
N SER A 139 8.60 -15.77 -1.12
CA SER A 139 7.75 -15.75 -2.30
C SER A 139 6.30 -15.53 -1.86
N MET A 140 5.67 -14.50 -2.39
CA MET A 140 4.24 -14.25 -2.23
C MET A 140 3.50 -14.88 -3.41
N THR A 141 2.49 -15.70 -3.12
CA THR A 141 1.60 -16.23 -4.15
C THR A 141 0.33 -15.39 -4.15
N ASN A 142 0.00 -14.79 -5.29
CA ASN A 142 -1.30 -14.16 -5.47
C ASN A 142 -2.36 -15.26 -5.53
N GLU A 143 -3.30 -15.26 -4.58
CA GLU A 143 -4.34 -16.31 -4.48
C GLU A 143 -5.30 -16.30 -5.67
N GLU A 144 -5.51 -15.16 -6.32
CA GLU A 144 -6.43 -15.06 -7.46
C GLU A 144 -5.79 -15.53 -8.77
N THR A 145 -4.51 -15.22 -8.98
CA THR A 145 -3.81 -15.56 -10.24
C THR A 145 -2.95 -16.82 -10.12
N GLY A 146 -2.60 -17.25 -8.91
CA GLY A 146 -1.65 -18.35 -8.65
C GLY A 146 -0.19 -17.98 -8.94
N ASP A 147 0.10 -16.72 -9.28
CA ASP A 147 1.43 -16.25 -9.57
C ASP A 147 2.26 -16.12 -8.29
N THR A 148 3.48 -16.63 -8.33
CA THR A 148 4.42 -16.53 -7.22
C THR A 148 5.47 -15.46 -7.54
N GLN A 149 5.50 -14.40 -6.73
CA GLN A 149 6.47 -13.31 -6.85
C GLN A 149 7.37 -13.29 -5.61
N GLU A 150 8.68 -13.11 -5.79
CA GLU A 150 9.57 -12.86 -4.65
C GLU A 150 9.28 -11.47 -4.07
N SER A 151 9.31 -11.35 -2.75
CA SER A 151 9.22 -10.04 -2.09
C SER A 151 10.37 -9.14 -2.60
N GLY A 152 10.05 -7.89 -2.94
CA GLY A 152 11.06 -6.92 -3.39
C GLY A 152 12.09 -6.56 -2.30
N VAL A 153 11.87 -7.01 -1.07
CA VAL A 153 12.65 -6.67 0.12
C VAL A 153 13.23 -7.93 0.77
N LYS A 154 14.45 -7.82 1.30
CA LYS A 154 15.05 -8.84 2.15
C LYS A 154 14.55 -8.67 3.58
N LEU A 155 13.83 -9.65 4.10
CA LEU A 155 13.10 -9.56 5.36
C LEU A 155 13.94 -9.95 6.58
N ILE A 156 13.57 -9.38 7.73
CA ILE A 156 13.96 -9.85 9.06
C ILE A 156 13.01 -11.00 9.42
N GLN A 157 13.57 -12.14 9.86
CA GLN A 157 12.81 -13.23 10.45
C GLN A 157 12.92 -13.17 11.97
N THR A 158 11.79 -13.35 12.66
CA THR A 158 11.71 -13.42 14.13
C THR A 158 10.83 -14.58 14.57
N ASP A 159 11.02 -15.07 15.80
CA ASP A 159 10.13 -16.02 16.46
C ASP A 159 9.12 -15.33 17.39
N ALA A 160 9.18 -13.97 17.50
CA ALA A 160 8.09 -13.21 18.08
C ALA A 160 6.81 -13.45 17.29
N ALA A 161 5.69 -13.72 17.97
CA ALA A 161 4.42 -14.06 17.31
C ALA A 161 3.90 -12.86 16.49
N ILE A 162 3.85 -13.02 15.16
CA ILE A 162 3.24 -12.10 14.21
C ILE A 162 1.97 -12.75 13.68
N ASN A 163 0.83 -12.12 13.92
CA ASN A 163 -0.49 -12.59 13.54
C ASN A 163 -1.25 -11.46 12.81
N GLU A 164 -2.41 -11.80 12.22
CA GLU A 164 -3.33 -10.77 11.69
C GLU A 164 -3.56 -9.66 12.71
N GLY A 165 -3.61 -8.41 12.23
CA GLY A 165 -3.71 -7.22 13.05
C GLY A 165 -2.36 -6.65 13.51
N ASN A 166 -1.27 -7.44 13.58
CA ASN A 166 0.08 -6.93 13.83
C ASN A 166 0.73 -6.31 12.58
N SER A 167 0.22 -6.62 11.38
CA SER A 167 0.71 -6.02 10.13
C SER A 167 0.71 -4.49 10.21
N GLY A 168 1.81 -3.87 9.78
CA GLY A 168 2.06 -2.44 9.86
C GLY A 168 2.54 -1.96 11.22
N GLY A 169 2.53 -2.82 12.25
CA GLY A 169 3.07 -2.54 13.58
C GLY A 169 4.58 -2.61 13.64
N ALA A 170 5.17 -2.21 14.76
CA ALA A 170 6.59 -2.13 14.93
C ALA A 170 7.21 -3.45 15.39
N LEU A 171 8.35 -3.82 14.80
CA LEU A 171 9.36 -4.63 15.43
C LEU A 171 10.38 -3.68 16.05
N VAL A 172 10.59 -3.75 17.37
CA VAL A 172 11.52 -2.85 18.06
C VAL A 172 12.64 -3.64 18.76
N ASN A 173 13.79 -2.99 18.91
CA ASN A 173 14.90 -3.50 19.70
C ASN A 173 14.69 -3.22 21.21
N VAL A 174 15.65 -3.63 22.03
CA VAL A 174 15.62 -3.42 23.50
C VAL A 174 15.65 -1.96 23.93
N ASN A 175 16.06 -1.05 23.05
CA ASN A 175 16.07 0.39 23.30
C ASN A 175 14.74 1.06 22.95
N GLY A 176 13.77 0.31 22.40
CA GLY A 176 12.49 0.84 21.90
C GLY A 176 12.57 1.48 20.51
N GLU A 177 13.67 1.29 19.79
CA GLU A 177 13.85 1.80 18.42
C GLU A 177 13.23 0.85 17.42
N VAL A 178 12.52 1.37 16.41
CA VAL A 178 11.89 0.58 15.35
C VAL A 178 12.96 0.06 14.40
N ILE A 179 13.11 -1.26 14.33
CA ILE A 179 14.05 -1.96 13.44
C ILE A 179 13.34 -2.59 12.24
N GLY A 180 12.00 -2.70 12.28
CA GLY A 180 11.23 -3.24 11.17
C GLY A 180 9.74 -2.96 11.29
N ILE A 181 9.02 -3.18 10.18
CA ILE A 181 7.56 -3.13 10.08
C ILE A 181 7.05 -4.56 9.98
N ASN A 182 6.24 -5.01 10.94
CA ASN A 182 5.70 -6.37 10.98
C ASN A 182 4.79 -6.62 9.76
N SER A 183 4.84 -7.83 9.19
CA SER A 183 3.94 -8.24 8.11
C SER A 183 3.47 -9.69 8.34
N SER A 184 2.19 -9.89 8.58
CA SER A 184 1.58 -11.21 8.74
C SER A 184 1.30 -11.90 7.40
N LYS A 185 1.11 -11.12 6.31
CA LYS A 185 0.85 -11.64 4.96
C LYS A 185 1.95 -12.55 4.43
N LEU A 186 3.17 -12.42 4.95
CA LEU A 186 4.35 -13.16 4.50
C LEU A 186 4.53 -14.52 5.18
N VAL A 187 3.62 -14.89 6.08
CA VAL A 187 3.61 -16.18 6.80
C VAL A 187 2.46 -17.02 6.28
N GLY A 188 2.71 -18.22 5.80
CA GLY A 188 1.62 -19.15 5.45
C GLY A 188 0.84 -19.60 6.71
N ASP A 189 -0.47 -19.75 6.61
CA ASP A 189 -1.43 -20.05 7.69
C ASP A 189 -1.09 -21.24 8.60
N SER A 190 -0.13 -22.08 8.21
CA SER A 190 0.25 -23.31 8.90
C SER A 190 1.64 -23.30 9.53
N VAL A 191 2.34 -22.15 9.59
CA VAL A 191 3.73 -22.06 10.06
C VAL A 191 3.75 -21.35 11.41
N GLU A 192 4.00 -22.09 12.49
CA GLU A 192 4.19 -21.55 13.83
C GLU A 192 5.67 -21.18 14.09
N GLY A 193 5.92 -20.11 14.85
CA GLY A 193 7.26 -19.71 15.29
C GLY A 193 8.11 -19.02 14.20
N ILE A 194 7.51 -18.61 13.10
CA ILE A 194 8.16 -17.78 12.07
C ILE A 194 7.30 -16.55 11.85
N GLY A 195 7.89 -15.37 12.07
CA GLY A 195 7.33 -14.08 11.73
C GLY A 195 8.30 -13.31 10.86
N TYR A 196 7.78 -12.36 10.08
CA TYR A 196 8.60 -11.51 9.23
C TYR A 196 8.33 -10.03 9.49
N ALA A 197 9.38 -9.23 9.29
CA ALA A 197 9.29 -7.78 9.29
C ALA A 197 10.13 -7.18 8.15
N ILE A 198 9.65 -6.10 7.58
CA ILE A 198 10.34 -5.30 6.57
C ILE A 198 11.40 -4.47 7.30
N PRO A 199 12.72 -4.59 6.95
CA PRO A 199 13.76 -3.82 7.60
C PRO A 199 13.53 -2.32 7.43
N ILE A 200 13.56 -1.56 8.50
CA ILE A 200 13.24 -0.12 8.45
C ILE A 200 14.24 0.68 7.62
N SER A 201 15.52 0.30 7.64
CA SER A 201 16.57 1.00 6.87
C SER A 201 16.46 0.78 5.37
N ASP A 202 15.88 -0.35 4.93
CA ASP A 202 15.72 -0.66 3.49
C ASP A 202 14.59 0.17 2.86
N VAL A 203 13.64 0.64 3.67
CA VAL A 203 12.48 1.42 3.21
C VAL A 203 12.50 2.88 3.71
N GLY A 204 13.58 3.32 4.36
CA GLY A 204 13.69 4.65 4.93
C GLY A 204 13.49 5.77 3.90
N ASP A 205 14.23 5.73 2.79
CA ASP A 205 14.13 6.72 1.70
C ASP A 205 12.75 6.68 1.03
N LEU A 206 12.15 5.49 0.89
CA LEU A 206 10.79 5.33 0.38
C LEU A 206 9.78 6.00 1.32
N ILE A 207 9.85 5.71 2.63
CA ILE A 207 8.98 6.32 3.63
C ILE A 207 9.10 7.84 3.59
N GLU A 208 10.30 8.39 3.54
CA GLU A 208 10.52 9.84 3.44
C GLU A 208 9.89 10.42 2.18
N ASN A 209 10.04 9.74 1.04
CA ASN A 209 9.39 10.15 -0.21
C ASN A 209 7.86 10.15 -0.07
N LEU A 210 7.27 9.08 0.50
CA LEU A 210 5.83 8.99 0.71
C LEU A 210 5.32 10.06 1.69
N MET A 211 6.06 10.36 2.76
CA MET A 211 5.73 11.42 3.72
C MET A 211 5.65 12.81 3.08
N ASN A 212 6.47 13.07 2.08
CA ASN A 212 6.57 14.37 1.42
C ASN A 212 5.55 14.56 0.27
N ARG A 213 4.74 13.56 -0.06
CA ARG A 213 3.67 13.68 -1.06
C ARG A 213 2.54 14.55 -0.53
N GLU A 214 1.78 15.18 -1.44
CA GLU A 214 0.50 15.80 -1.08
C GLU A 214 -0.51 14.72 -0.70
N THR A 215 -1.20 14.93 0.43
CA THR A 215 -2.29 14.05 0.84
C THR A 215 -3.51 14.33 -0.04
N LYS A 216 -3.94 13.32 -0.77
CA LYS A 216 -5.11 13.42 -1.65
C LYS A 216 -6.31 12.80 -0.95
N THR A 217 -7.44 13.49 -0.97
CA THR A 217 -8.72 12.92 -0.52
C THR A 217 -9.43 12.27 -1.70
N LYS A 218 -10.15 11.16 -1.45
CA LYS A 218 -10.96 10.52 -2.47
C LYS A 218 -12.05 11.46 -2.97
N VAL A 219 -12.20 11.56 -4.27
CA VAL A 219 -13.23 12.35 -4.94
C VAL A 219 -14.54 11.57 -4.94
N ALA A 220 -15.67 12.26 -4.70
CA ALA A 220 -16.99 11.66 -4.81
C ALA A 220 -17.17 10.99 -6.19
N GLU A 221 -17.78 9.82 -6.24
CA GLU A 221 -17.83 8.95 -7.41
C GLU A 221 -18.36 9.66 -8.68
N ASP A 222 -19.38 10.50 -8.53
CA ASP A 222 -19.99 11.29 -9.62
C ASP A 222 -19.08 12.37 -10.18
N LYS A 223 -18.01 12.74 -9.45
CA LYS A 223 -17.02 13.77 -9.83
C LYS A 223 -15.68 13.19 -10.26
N ARG A 224 -15.49 11.87 -10.12
CA ARG A 224 -14.21 11.21 -10.49
C ARG A 224 -13.92 11.35 -11.97
N GLY A 225 -12.67 11.66 -12.27
CA GLY A 225 -12.18 11.76 -13.64
C GLY A 225 -11.85 10.41 -14.24
N LEU A 226 -12.11 10.25 -15.53
CA LEU A 226 -11.83 9.03 -16.28
C LEU A 226 -10.79 9.32 -17.37
N ILE A 227 -9.83 8.41 -17.56
CA ILE A 227 -8.89 8.45 -18.70
C ILE A 227 -9.62 8.18 -20.03
N GLY A 228 -10.65 7.32 -20.00
CA GLY A 228 -11.38 6.90 -21.19
C GLY A 228 -10.68 5.78 -21.94
N ILE A 229 -10.30 4.72 -21.23
CA ILE A 229 -9.72 3.50 -21.80
C ILE A 229 -10.42 2.26 -21.29
N THR A 230 -10.26 1.15 -22.02
CA THR A 230 -10.42 -0.23 -21.53
C THR A 230 -9.05 -0.88 -21.59
N GLY A 231 -8.65 -1.60 -20.54
CA GLY A 231 -7.35 -2.23 -20.43
C GLY A 231 -7.41 -3.56 -19.71
N ILE A 232 -6.30 -4.27 -19.76
CA ILE A 232 -6.06 -5.50 -19.00
C ILE A 232 -4.73 -5.37 -18.28
N SER A 233 -4.63 -5.98 -17.10
CA SER A 233 -3.39 -6.03 -16.32
C SER A 233 -2.37 -6.96 -17.00
N VAL A 234 -1.12 -6.52 -17.11
CA VAL A 234 0.02 -7.34 -17.54
C VAL A 234 0.89 -7.52 -16.30
N SER A 235 0.80 -8.70 -15.68
CA SER A 235 1.60 -9.02 -14.50
C SER A 235 3.09 -9.18 -14.86
N ASP A 236 3.97 -9.04 -13.86
CA ASP A 236 5.41 -9.24 -14.04
C ASP A 236 5.76 -10.65 -14.58
N ALA A 237 5.04 -11.67 -14.09
CA ALA A 237 5.24 -13.05 -14.55
C ALA A 237 4.89 -13.22 -16.05
N PHE A 238 3.79 -12.60 -16.48
CA PHE A 238 3.37 -12.62 -17.88
C PHE A 238 4.28 -11.74 -18.76
N SER A 239 4.68 -10.58 -18.23
CA SER A 239 5.65 -9.66 -18.83
C SER A 239 6.94 -10.37 -19.27
N GLN A 240 7.53 -11.17 -18.39
CA GLN A 240 8.77 -11.91 -18.65
C GLN A 240 8.59 -13.00 -19.72
N GLN A 241 7.41 -13.59 -19.84
CA GLN A 241 7.15 -14.66 -20.84
C GLN A 241 7.01 -14.13 -22.26
N ILE A 242 6.49 -12.91 -22.42
CA ILE A 242 6.15 -12.34 -23.74
C ILE A 242 6.97 -11.09 -24.09
N GLU A 243 8.00 -10.77 -23.29
CA GLU A 243 8.89 -9.60 -23.48
C GLU A 243 8.10 -8.27 -23.59
N MET A 244 7.04 -8.13 -22.79
CA MET A 244 6.16 -6.95 -22.73
C MET A 244 6.31 -6.27 -21.35
N PRO A 245 6.37 -4.93 -21.24
CA PRO A 245 6.40 -4.27 -19.94
C PRO A 245 5.18 -4.64 -19.08
N ALA A 246 5.38 -4.78 -17.76
CA ALA A 246 4.27 -4.90 -16.81
C ALA A 246 3.49 -3.57 -16.72
N GLY A 247 2.19 -3.64 -16.41
CA GLY A 247 1.32 -2.48 -16.33
C GLY A 247 -0.06 -2.71 -16.93
N VAL A 248 -0.72 -1.64 -17.39
CA VAL A 248 -2.06 -1.68 -17.98
C VAL A 248 -1.97 -1.63 -19.49
N TYR A 249 -2.20 -2.78 -20.16
CA TYR A 249 -2.28 -2.86 -21.62
C TYR A 249 -3.61 -2.29 -22.12
N VAL A 250 -3.55 -1.25 -22.94
CA VAL A 250 -4.72 -0.54 -23.46
C VAL A 250 -5.33 -1.30 -24.64
N THR A 251 -6.51 -1.88 -24.44
CA THR A 251 -7.26 -2.64 -25.46
C THR A 251 -8.19 -1.77 -26.28
N GLU A 252 -8.78 -0.72 -25.68
CA GLU A 252 -9.69 0.22 -26.35
C GLU A 252 -9.52 1.63 -25.79
N ILE A 253 -9.83 2.63 -26.61
CA ILE A 253 -9.82 4.05 -26.26
C ILE A 253 -11.18 4.63 -26.60
N ALA A 254 -11.82 5.26 -25.62
CA ALA A 254 -13.11 5.87 -25.76
C ALA A 254 -13.03 7.11 -26.67
N LYS A 255 -13.93 7.19 -27.65
CA LYS A 255 -14.02 8.33 -28.55
C LYS A 255 -14.38 9.61 -27.79
N GLY A 256 -13.60 10.66 -27.98
CA GLY A 256 -13.76 11.93 -27.27
C GLY A 256 -13.17 11.93 -25.85
N GLY A 257 -12.65 10.80 -25.36
CA GLY A 257 -12.04 10.66 -24.05
C GLY A 257 -10.70 11.41 -23.89
N GLY A 258 -10.21 11.48 -22.67
CA GLY A 258 -8.95 12.14 -22.36
C GLY A 258 -7.76 11.48 -23.06
N ALA A 259 -7.72 10.15 -23.07
CA ALA A 259 -6.68 9.36 -23.73
C ALA A 259 -6.60 9.62 -25.25
N GLU A 260 -7.76 9.68 -25.94
CA GLU A 260 -7.81 9.97 -27.38
C GLU A 260 -7.26 11.37 -27.65
N LYS A 261 -7.68 12.37 -26.87
CA LYS A 261 -7.24 13.76 -27.02
C LYS A 261 -5.75 13.95 -26.76
N ALA A 262 -5.20 13.14 -25.84
CA ALA A 262 -3.78 13.10 -25.54
C ALA A 262 -2.94 12.33 -26.60
N GLY A 263 -3.59 11.75 -27.62
CA GLY A 263 -2.90 11.02 -28.67
C GLY A 263 -2.45 9.60 -28.27
N MET A 264 -3.02 9.04 -27.19
CA MET A 264 -2.77 7.66 -26.79
C MET A 264 -3.25 6.70 -27.89
N THR A 265 -2.54 5.60 -28.08
CA THR A 265 -2.89 4.58 -29.09
C THR A 265 -3.18 3.25 -28.42
N LYS A 266 -4.08 2.48 -29.02
CA LYS A 266 -4.34 1.08 -28.65
C LYS A 266 -3.02 0.27 -28.71
N GLY A 267 -2.79 -0.60 -27.74
CA GLY A 267 -1.61 -1.44 -27.64
C GLY A 267 -0.47 -0.82 -26.83
N CYS A 268 -0.59 0.43 -26.36
CA CYS A 268 0.37 0.95 -25.41
C CYS A 268 0.09 0.38 -24.00
N ILE A 269 1.09 0.48 -23.11
CA ILE A 269 1.01 0.00 -21.74
C ILE A 269 1.21 1.20 -20.83
N ILE A 270 0.27 1.44 -19.90
CA ILE A 270 0.42 2.47 -18.87
C ILE A 270 1.19 1.84 -17.71
N THR A 271 2.29 2.47 -17.30
CA THR A 271 3.18 2.00 -16.22
C THR A 271 3.22 2.92 -15.02
N ALA A 272 2.75 4.17 -15.15
CA ALA A 272 2.61 5.09 -14.03
C ALA A 272 1.57 6.18 -14.31
N ILE A 273 0.96 6.70 -13.25
CA ILE A 273 0.14 7.92 -13.23
C ILE A 273 0.79 8.90 -12.24
N ASP A 274 1.10 10.12 -12.72
CA ASP A 274 2.01 11.05 -12.06
C ASP A 274 3.32 10.28 -11.71
N ASP A 275 3.77 10.28 -10.51
CA ASP A 275 4.97 9.52 -10.11
C ASP A 275 4.64 8.19 -9.39
N ILE A 276 3.40 7.71 -9.54
CA ILE A 276 2.93 6.47 -8.89
C ILE A 276 2.92 5.35 -9.94
N THR A 277 3.73 4.32 -9.69
CA THR A 277 3.75 3.11 -10.54
C THR A 277 2.40 2.41 -10.49
N VAL A 278 1.90 1.97 -11.65
CA VAL A 278 0.71 1.14 -11.78
C VAL A 278 1.07 -0.14 -12.53
N ASP A 279 0.87 -1.27 -11.89
CA ASP A 279 1.17 -2.61 -12.38
C ASP A 279 -0.09 -3.38 -12.80
N SER A 280 -1.27 -2.84 -12.48
CA SER A 280 -2.56 -3.46 -12.74
C SER A 280 -3.64 -2.43 -13.06
N MET A 281 -4.75 -2.90 -13.64
CA MET A 281 -5.91 -2.07 -13.90
C MET A 281 -6.57 -1.59 -12.61
N GLU A 282 -6.54 -2.44 -11.58
CA GLU A 282 -7.02 -2.16 -10.24
C GLU A 282 -6.21 -1.02 -9.61
N ALA A 283 -4.87 -1.10 -9.65
CA ALA A 283 -3.99 -0.03 -9.15
C ALA A 283 -4.23 1.31 -9.87
N LEU A 284 -4.44 1.27 -11.20
CA LEU A 284 -4.77 2.48 -11.95
C LEU A 284 -6.12 3.06 -11.53
N GLN A 285 -7.14 2.22 -11.33
CA GLN A 285 -8.47 2.64 -10.89
C GLN A 285 -8.43 3.21 -9.48
N GLU A 286 -7.67 2.61 -8.56
CA GLU A 286 -7.45 3.15 -7.22
C GLU A 286 -6.85 4.56 -7.26
N GLN A 287 -5.83 4.77 -8.09
CA GLN A 287 -5.24 6.11 -8.22
C GLN A 287 -6.23 7.13 -8.80
N LEU A 288 -7.05 6.75 -9.76
CA LEU A 288 -8.04 7.64 -10.37
C LEU A 288 -9.13 8.12 -9.41
N GLN A 289 -9.36 7.43 -8.29
CA GLN A 289 -10.32 7.87 -7.27
C GLN A 289 -9.96 9.21 -6.62
N TYR A 290 -8.72 9.66 -6.74
CA TYR A 290 -8.21 10.90 -6.15
C TYR A 290 -8.20 12.09 -7.10
N TYR A 291 -8.74 11.93 -8.33
CA TYR A 291 -8.70 12.99 -9.34
C TYR A 291 -10.11 13.36 -9.81
N GLU A 292 -10.40 14.66 -9.80
CA GLU A 292 -11.66 15.17 -10.34
C GLU A 292 -11.65 15.22 -11.88
N LYS A 293 -12.85 15.24 -12.46
CA LYS A 293 -13.04 15.57 -13.89
C LYS A 293 -12.37 16.90 -14.21
N GLY A 294 -11.67 16.97 -15.33
CA GLY A 294 -10.93 18.15 -15.76
C GLY A 294 -9.51 18.27 -15.22
N THR A 295 -9.11 17.42 -14.25
CA THR A 295 -7.71 17.36 -13.80
C THR A 295 -6.83 16.82 -14.93
N THR A 296 -5.65 17.39 -15.11
CA THR A 296 -4.63 16.87 -16.02
C THR A 296 -3.63 16.07 -15.22
N VAL A 297 -3.46 14.80 -15.61
CA VAL A 297 -2.50 13.86 -15.02
C VAL A 297 -1.41 13.52 -16.03
N THR A 298 -0.25 13.16 -15.52
CA THR A 298 0.89 12.70 -16.32
C THR A 298 0.91 11.17 -16.35
N LEU A 299 0.82 10.57 -17.52
CA LEU A 299 0.95 9.13 -17.68
C LEU A 299 2.30 8.77 -18.30
N LYS A 300 3.02 7.81 -17.67
CA LYS A 300 4.12 7.11 -18.32
C LYS A 300 3.55 5.94 -19.08
N ILE A 301 3.82 5.89 -20.38
CA ILE A 301 3.33 4.83 -21.26
C ILE A 301 4.48 4.19 -22.03
N GLN A 302 4.34 2.91 -22.32
CA GLN A 302 5.23 2.15 -23.17
C GLN A 302 4.54 1.91 -24.52
N ILE A 303 5.14 2.41 -25.60
CA ILE A 303 4.59 2.33 -26.95
C ILE A 303 5.30 1.22 -27.72
N PRO A 304 4.56 0.22 -28.28
CA PRO A 304 5.16 -0.83 -29.06
C PRO A 304 5.78 -0.26 -30.36
N GLN A 305 6.99 -0.70 -30.67
CA GLN A 305 7.71 -0.35 -31.89
C GLN A 305 7.62 -1.48 -32.91
N THR A 306 7.89 -1.16 -34.19
CA THR A 306 7.86 -2.15 -35.29
C THR A 306 8.90 -3.26 -35.15
N ASN A 307 9.93 -3.06 -34.34
CA ASN A 307 10.99 -4.05 -34.05
C ASN A 307 10.64 -4.97 -32.87
N GLY A 308 9.44 -4.82 -32.25
CA GLY A 308 9.02 -5.59 -31.08
C GLY A 308 9.45 -4.99 -29.73
N GLU A 309 10.27 -3.94 -29.74
CA GLU A 309 10.66 -3.23 -28.51
C GLU A 309 9.56 -2.25 -28.06
N TYR A 310 9.62 -1.84 -26.80
CA TYR A 310 8.76 -0.81 -26.24
C TYR A 310 9.58 0.46 -25.99
N LYS A 311 8.99 1.62 -26.31
CA LYS A 311 9.59 2.93 -26.07
C LYS A 311 8.76 3.69 -25.04
N GLU A 312 9.41 4.11 -23.96
CA GLU A 312 8.78 4.95 -22.95
C GLU A 312 8.48 6.34 -23.48
N GLN A 313 7.31 6.83 -23.16
CA GLN A 313 6.86 8.19 -23.42
C GLN A 313 6.00 8.68 -22.25
N THR A 314 6.15 9.96 -21.93
CA THR A 314 5.29 10.65 -20.99
C THR A 314 4.27 11.46 -21.77
N ILE A 315 2.99 11.39 -21.37
CA ILE A 315 1.90 12.16 -21.96
C ILE A 315 1.05 12.82 -20.87
N GLU A 316 0.49 13.98 -21.17
CA GLU A 316 -0.49 14.65 -20.30
C GLU A 316 -1.90 14.29 -20.77
N VAL A 317 -2.73 13.82 -19.83
CA VAL A 317 -4.11 13.42 -20.10
C VAL A 317 -5.06 14.23 -19.20
N THR A 318 -5.97 14.97 -19.82
CA THR A 318 -7.05 15.63 -19.07
C THR A 318 -8.21 14.68 -18.89
N LEU A 319 -8.53 14.36 -17.64
CA LEU A 319 -9.59 13.44 -17.24
C LEU A 319 -10.98 14.00 -17.55
N GLN A 320 -11.92 13.12 -17.86
CA GLN A 320 -13.29 13.49 -18.32
C GLN A 320 -14.36 12.96 -17.39
#